data_1a143f3ccf16301dd566b6bc59eb2074
#
_entry.id   1a143f3ccf16301dd566b6bc59eb2074
#
_cell.length_a   1.000
_cell.length_b   1.000
_cell.length_c   1.000
_cell.angle_alpha   90.00
_cell.angle_beta   90.00
_cell.angle_gamma   90.00
#
_symmetry.space_group_name_H-M   'P 1'
#
loop_
_entity.id
_entity.type
_entity.pdbx_description
1 polymer ?
#
loop_
_entity_poly.entity_id
_entity_poly.type
_entity_poly.pdbx_seq_one_letter_code
_entity_poly.pdbx_strand_id
1 'polypeptide(L)'
;MKIVVLNGSPKGDVSVTMQYIAYLGKKFPEHSFEVLNIAQDIRKIEKDPGVWNTIIDTIRSADMILWAFPLYYMLVCSQYKRFIELVFMRDAQQAFAGIYTVSLSTSIHFFDQTAHQYIHAVSDDLGMKYLGFFSAEMQDLLSSLERKRLEKFASLVFAETEEKMPVQRENPPLAASGFLYVPGPGQIPVNTGSKKVVIVTDSDGRSPNLAAMTDRIRNAFSGPVEIINLREIGMRGGCTGCCQCGYDNSCIYNDDYVDIFLEKLAPAEIIIMAGAVHDRYLSSVWKQFFDRSFFSGHIPSLEGKQIGFVISGPLGQLPHLKEALAGWTENGRCRALFVSDEVGGAPELDRFLDAMAKRLVQGSDTGYTPPPTFYGVGGHKIFRDFIFARSRMVFQADYRYFVDHDLFDFPHKEYKVRLMNAILIPLTRVPAFRKKVFTGMKYHMTAPFRAVLKNA
;
A
#
# COMPACT_ATOMS: atom_id res chain seq x y z
N MET A 1 -6.35 6.85 -32.53
CA MET A 1 -5.78 7.65 -31.45
C MET A 1 -4.33 7.26 -31.17
N LYS A 2 -3.53 8.20 -30.65
CA LYS A 2 -2.22 7.93 -30.07
C LYS A 2 -2.35 7.68 -28.56
N ILE A 3 -2.08 6.46 -28.14
CA ILE A 3 -2.12 6.03 -26.75
C ILE A 3 -0.67 5.93 -26.24
N VAL A 4 -0.31 6.77 -25.27
CA VAL A 4 1.01 6.71 -24.63
C VAL A 4 0.89 5.88 -23.36
N VAL A 5 1.66 4.81 -23.30
CA VAL A 5 1.67 3.86 -22.18
C VAL A 5 2.84 4.18 -21.28
N LEU A 6 2.56 4.62 -20.05
CA LEU A 6 3.58 4.80 -19.03
C LEU A 6 3.80 3.47 -18.33
N ASN A 7 4.85 2.74 -18.72
CA ASN A 7 5.18 1.44 -18.14
C ASN A 7 5.82 1.59 -16.75
N GLY A 8 5.06 1.25 -15.72
CA GLY A 8 5.46 1.29 -14.33
C GLY A 8 6.15 0.01 -13.83
N SER A 9 6.52 -0.92 -14.72
CA SER A 9 7.23 -2.14 -14.32
C SER A 9 8.73 -1.95 -14.32
N PRO A 10 9.44 -2.27 -13.21
CA PRO A 10 10.91 -2.33 -13.20
C PRO A 10 11.49 -3.40 -14.16
N LYS A 11 10.67 -4.32 -14.64
CA LYS A 11 11.06 -5.39 -15.59
C LYS A 11 10.96 -4.94 -17.06
N GLY A 12 10.50 -3.71 -17.32
CA GLY A 12 10.29 -3.22 -18.68
C GLY A 12 9.29 -4.06 -19.47
N ASP A 13 9.58 -4.29 -20.75
CA ASP A 13 8.69 -4.96 -21.70
C ASP A 13 8.39 -6.43 -21.36
N VAL A 14 9.24 -7.10 -20.57
CA VAL A 14 9.02 -8.50 -20.19
C VAL A 14 8.11 -8.69 -18.97
N SER A 15 7.41 -7.65 -18.54
CA SER A 15 6.45 -7.73 -17.44
C SER A 15 5.11 -8.34 -17.87
N VAL A 16 4.40 -8.92 -16.91
CA VAL A 16 3.02 -9.41 -17.14
C VAL A 16 2.12 -8.27 -17.60
N THR A 17 2.22 -7.10 -16.99
CA THR A 17 1.42 -5.93 -17.36
C THR A 17 1.58 -5.58 -18.85
N MET A 18 2.81 -5.65 -19.37
CA MET A 18 3.07 -5.34 -20.79
C MET A 18 2.51 -6.38 -21.77
N GLN A 19 2.23 -7.62 -21.30
CA GLN A 19 1.52 -8.61 -22.13
C GLN A 19 0.06 -8.18 -22.36
N TYR A 20 -0.58 -7.52 -21.38
CA TYR A 20 -1.92 -6.95 -21.55
C TYR A 20 -1.90 -5.81 -22.58
N ILE A 21 -0.89 -4.94 -22.52
CA ILE A 21 -0.73 -3.85 -23.49
C ILE A 21 -0.49 -4.40 -24.90
N ALA A 22 0.40 -5.38 -25.04
CA ALA A 22 0.65 -6.05 -26.32
C ALA A 22 -0.61 -6.73 -26.87
N TYR A 23 -1.44 -7.29 -26.00
CA TYR A 23 -2.72 -7.87 -26.38
C TYR A 23 -3.68 -6.79 -26.90
N LEU A 24 -3.82 -5.67 -26.19
CA LEU A 24 -4.65 -4.54 -26.62
C LEU A 24 -4.19 -3.98 -27.96
N GLY A 25 -2.90 -3.78 -28.17
CA GLY A 25 -2.37 -3.30 -29.45
C GLY A 25 -2.66 -4.24 -30.64
N LYS A 26 -2.78 -5.55 -30.39
CA LYS A 26 -3.20 -6.52 -31.43
C LYS A 26 -4.71 -6.51 -31.69
N LYS A 27 -5.50 -6.20 -30.68
CA LYS A 27 -6.97 -6.20 -30.76
C LYS A 27 -7.53 -4.91 -31.35
N PHE A 28 -6.82 -3.80 -31.16
CA PHE A 28 -7.20 -2.47 -31.61
C PHE A 28 -6.10 -1.86 -32.49
N PRO A 29 -5.85 -2.46 -33.69
CA PRO A 29 -4.76 -2.05 -34.58
C PRO A 29 -4.97 -0.65 -35.20
N GLU A 30 -6.18 -0.08 -35.09
CA GLU A 30 -6.52 1.29 -35.47
C GLU A 30 -5.95 2.35 -34.52
N HIS A 31 -5.49 1.95 -33.33
CA HIS A 31 -4.85 2.83 -32.37
C HIS A 31 -3.34 2.55 -32.29
N SER A 32 -2.54 3.59 -32.12
CA SER A 32 -1.11 3.45 -31.90
C SER A 32 -0.77 3.42 -30.41
N PHE A 33 0.00 2.42 -29.98
CA PHE A 33 0.47 2.29 -28.59
C PHE A 33 1.97 2.61 -28.55
N GLU A 34 2.32 3.73 -27.96
CA GLU A 34 3.71 4.11 -27.71
C GLU A 34 4.08 3.87 -26.24
N VAL A 35 5.02 2.94 -25.98
CA VAL A 35 5.41 2.53 -24.63
C VAL A 35 6.63 3.29 -24.15
N LEU A 36 6.52 3.92 -23.00
CA LEU A 36 7.62 4.56 -22.28
C LEU A 36 7.98 3.74 -21.04
N ASN A 37 9.20 3.19 -20.97
CA ASN A 37 9.67 2.34 -19.88
C ASN A 37 10.09 3.16 -18.65
N ILE A 38 9.11 3.76 -17.97
CA ILE A 38 9.32 4.75 -16.91
C ILE A 38 10.05 4.15 -15.70
N ALA A 39 9.55 3.05 -15.14
CA ALA A 39 10.12 2.51 -13.91
C ALA A 39 11.49 1.86 -14.14
N GLN A 40 11.69 1.21 -15.29
CA GLN A 40 12.97 0.60 -15.64
C GLN A 40 14.06 1.65 -15.86
N ASP A 41 13.72 2.74 -16.53
CA ASP A 41 14.66 3.77 -16.96
C ASP A 41 14.73 4.98 -16.01
N ILE A 42 14.12 4.93 -14.83
CA ILE A 42 13.97 6.06 -13.92
C ILE A 42 15.29 6.80 -13.64
N ARG A 43 16.39 6.07 -13.45
CA ARG A 43 17.70 6.68 -13.19
C ARG A 43 18.22 7.48 -14.38
N LYS A 44 17.94 7.03 -15.61
CA LYS A 44 18.29 7.75 -16.84
C LYS A 44 17.40 8.98 -17.01
N ILE A 45 16.08 8.79 -16.80
CA ILE A 45 15.08 9.88 -16.86
C ILE A 45 15.42 11.00 -15.88
N GLU A 46 15.86 10.66 -14.67
CA GLU A 46 16.23 11.63 -13.64
C GLU A 46 17.53 12.39 -13.98
N LYS A 47 18.52 11.72 -14.58
CA LYS A 47 19.85 12.28 -14.81
C LYS A 47 20.01 12.97 -16.15
N ASP A 48 19.26 12.56 -17.18
CA ASP A 48 19.40 13.02 -18.55
C ASP A 48 18.23 13.94 -18.95
N PRO A 49 18.46 15.27 -19.06
CA PRO A 49 17.43 16.22 -19.49
C PRO A 49 16.87 15.92 -20.89
N GLY A 50 17.68 15.37 -21.80
CA GLY A 50 17.24 15.02 -23.15
C GLY A 50 16.20 13.88 -23.13
N VAL A 51 16.47 12.84 -22.33
CA VAL A 51 15.52 11.74 -22.12
C VAL A 51 14.24 12.25 -21.46
N TRP A 52 14.36 13.10 -20.45
CA TRP A 52 13.22 13.72 -19.79
C TRP A 52 12.35 14.50 -20.79
N ASN A 53 12.96 15.39 -21.57
CA ASN A 53 12.23 16.22 -22.52
C ASN A 53 11.53 15.36 -23.59
N THR A 54 12.19 14.33 -24.12
CA THR A 54 11.58 13.40 -25.06
C THR A 54 10.33 12.73 -24.49
N ILE A 55 10.37 12.28 -23.23
CA ILE A 55 9.22 11.69 -22.54
C ILE A 55 8.09 12.71 -22.42
N ILE A 56 8.38 13.93 -21.97
CA ILE A 56 7.38 14.97 -21.78
C ILE A 56 6.75 15.39 -23.10
N ASP A 57 7.54 15.49 -24.19
CA ASP A 57 7.01 15.80 -25.53
C ASP A 57 6.14 14.68 -26.09
N THR A 58 6.52 13.43 -25.85
CA THR A 58 5.68 12.27 -26.19
C THR A 58 4.35 12.32 -25.44
N ILE A 59 4.36 12.61 -24.15
CA ILE A 59 3.15 12.75 -23.32
C ILE A 59 2.23 13.85 -23.89
N ARG A 60 2.77 15.04 -24.21
CA ARG A 60 1.99 16.15 -24.78
C ARG A 60 1.28 15.80 -26.08
N SER A 61 1.83 14.87 -26.84
CA SER A 61 1.27 14.45 -28.15
C SER A 61 0.24 13.32 -28.05
N ALA A 62 -0.09 12.87 -26.84
CA ALA A 62 -1.01 11.77 -26.61
C ALA A 62 -2.48 12.21 -26.67
N ASP A 63 -3.34 11.42 -27.30
CA ASP A 63 -4.80 11.54 -27.15
C ASP A 63 -5.24 10.91 -25.80
N MET A 64 -4.57 9.83 -25.39
CA MET A 64 -4.80 9.13 -24.14
C MET A 64 -3.49 8.70 -23.50
N ILE A 65 -3.43 8.76 -22.17
CA ILE A 65 -2.36 8.18 -21.36
C ILE A 65 -2.87 6.95 -20.62
N LEU A 66 -2.12 5.86 -20.67
CA LEU A 66 -2.41 4.63 -19.96
C LEU A 66 -1.32 4.41 -18.90
N TRP A 67 -1.68 4.56 -17.61
CA TRP A 67 -0.84 4.20 -16.48
C TRP A 67 -0.84 2.68 -16.32
N ALA A 68 0.20 2.00 -16.79
CA ALA A 68 0.28 0.54 -16.78
C ALA A 68 1.34 0.07 -15.77
N PHE A 69 0.94 -0.66 -14.73
CA PHE A 69 1.87 -1.04 -13.65
C PHE A 69 1.53 -2.39 -13.01
N PRO A 70 2.54 -3.18 -12.60
CA PRO A 70 2.33 -4.21 -11.62
C PRO A 70 2.17 -3.59 -10.22
N LEU A 71 1.32 -4.16 -9.40
CA LEU A 71 1.19 -3.73 -8.01
C LEU A 71 2.46 -4.10 -7.22
N TYR A 72 3.02 -3.14 -6.51
CA TYR A 72 4.12 -3.32 -5.58
C TYR A 72 3.70 -2.82 -4.20
N TYR A 73 3.56 -3.74 -3.29
CA TYR A 73 3.24 -3.46 -1.89
C TYR A 73 2.21 -2.33 -1.73
N MET A 74 0.98 -2.60 -2.17
CA MET A 74 -0.21 -1.75 -2.04
C MET A 74 -0.20 -0.44 -2.89
N LEU A 75 0.79 -0.25 -3.77
CA LEU A 75 0.90 0.94 -4.61
C LEU A 75 1.66 0.61 -5.91
N VAL A 76 1.90 1.60 -6.74
CA VAL A 76 2.91 1.55 -7.80
C VAL A 76 4.32 1.39 -7.19
N CYS A 77 5.29 0.84 -7.92
CA CYS A 77 6.65 0.70 -7.40
C CYS A 77 7.33 2.06 -7.13
N SER A 78 8.36 2.07 -6.29
CA SER A 78 9.08 3.28 -5.91
C SER A 78 9.69 4.04 -7.09
N GLN A 79 10.13 3.34 -8.13
CA GLN A 79 10.65 3.92 -9.36
C GLN A 79 9.58 4.72 -10.11
N TYR A 80 8.35 4.20 -10.14
CA TYR A 80 7.23 4.88 -10.80
C TYR A 80 6.73 6.07 -9.97
N LYS A 81 6.69 5.91 -8.64
CA LYS A 81 6.44 7.02 -7.72
C LYS A 81 7.46 8.14 -7.90
N ARG A 82 8.75 7.80 -8.11
CA ARG A 82 9.80 8.79 -8.38
C ARG A 82 9.55 9.58 -9.65
N PHE A 83 9.07 8.94 -10.71
CA PHE A 83 8.68 9.67 -11.92
C PHE A 83 7.58 10.70 -11.65
N ILE A 84 6.55 10.31 -10.90
CA ILE A 84 5.47 11.23 -10.52
C ILE A 84 6.04 12.43 -9.75
N GLU A 85 6.92 12.20 -8.78
CA GLU A 85 7.61 13.29 -8.08
C GLU A 85 8.38 14.22 -9.04
N LEU A 86 9.10 13.64 -10.01
CA LEU A 86 9.83 14.43 -11.00
C LEU A 86 8.91 15.30 -11.86
N VAL A 87 7.69 14.83 -12.18
CA VAL A 87 6.70 15.63 -12.91
C VAL A 87 6.34 16.90 -12.13
N PHE A 88 6.11 16.78 -10.81
CA PHE A 88 5.82 17.93 -9.95
C PHE A 88 7.06 18.78 -9.66
N MET A 89 8.19 18.16 -9.36
CA MET A 89 9.44 18.87 -9.05
C MET A 89 10.02 19.69 -10.22
N ARG A 90 9.67 19.31 -11.45
CA ARG A 90 10.14 19.96 -12.68
C ARG A 90 9.06 20.78 -13.37
N ASP A 91 7.97 21.06 -12.69
CA ASP A 91 6.84 21.85 -13.18
C ASP A 91 6.28 21.36 -14.54
N ALA A 92 6.24 20.02 -14.73
CA ALA A 92 5.83 19.42 -16.01
C ALA A 92 4.33 19.05 -16.05
N GLN A 93 3.52 19.40 -15.04
CA GLN A 93 2.10 19.03 -14.91
C GLN A 93 1.28 19.45 -16.14
N GLN A 94 1.61 20.61 -16.73
CA GLN A 94 0.90 21.15 -17.90
C GLN A 94 0.98 20.21 -19.13
N ALA A 95 1.96 19.31 -19.18
CA ALA A 95 2.07 18.33 -20.27
C ALA A 95 0.96 17.26 -20.25
N PHE A 96 0.31 17.07 -19.10
CA PHE A 96 -0.74 16.09 -18.88
C PHE A 96 -2.16 16.70 -18.94
N ALA A 97 -2.25 18.02 -18.77
CA ALA A 97 -3.52 18.71 -18.59
C ALA A 97 -4.49 18.48 -19.75
N GLY A 98 -5.73 18.07 -19.44
CA GLY A 98 -6.79 17.84 -20.41
C GLY A 98 -6.74 16.52 -21.16
N ILE A 99 -5.67 15.72 -21.02
CA ILE A 99 -5.52 14.41 -21.66
C ILE A 99 -6.39 13.38 -20.94
N TYR A 100 -7.06 12.50 -21.70
CA TYR A 100 -7.80 11.37 -21.14
C TYR A 100 -6.85 10.32 -20.59
N THR A 101 -7.26 9.67 -19.50
CA THR A 101 -6.38 8.67 -18.88
C THR A 101 -7.15 7.56 -18.20
N VAL A 102 -6.52 6.40 -18.16
CA VAL A 102 -6.96 5.21 -17.43
C VAL A 102 -5.77 4.56 -16.75
N SER A 103 -6.03 3.73 -15.75
CA SER A 103 -4.99 2.89 -15.16
C SER A 103 -5.26 1.40 -15.34
N LEU A 104 -4.21 0.63 -15.62
CA LEU A 104 -4.23 -0.82 -15.73
C LEU A 104 -3.19 -1.42 -14.81
N SER A 105 -3.62 -2.27 -13.87
CA SER A 105 -2.69 -3.00 -13.01
C SER A 105 -2.77 -4.51 -13.23
N THR A 106 -1.68 -5.19 -12.87
CA THR A 106 -1.63 -6.65 -12.73
C THR A 106 -1.12 -7.03 -11.34
N SER A 107 -1.85 -7.91 -10.66
CA SER A 107 -1.53 -8.30 -9.29
C SER A 107 -2.18 -9.64 -8.92
N ILE A 108 -2.26 -9.93 -7.65
CA ILE A 108 -3.13 -10.94 -7.06
C ILE A 108 -4.28 -10.26 -6.28
N HIS A 109 -4.62 -9.02 -6.62
CA HIS A 109 -5.60 -8.16 -5.94
C HIS A 109 -5.24 -7.82 -4.48
N PHE A 110 -3.93 -7.81 -4.15
CA PHE A 110 -3.46 -7.47 -2.81
C PHE A 110 -3.41 -5.95 -2.63
N PHE A 111 -4.51 -5.32 -2.21
CA PHE A 111 -4.67 -3.87 -2.05
C PHE A 111 -4.47 -3.07 -3.35
N ASP A 112 -4.94 -3.59 -4.46
CA ASP A 112 -4.88 -2.92 -5.76
C ASP A 112 -5.72 -1.63 -5.82
N GLN A 113 -6.82 -1.58 -5.05
CA GLN A 113 -7.65 -0.38 -4.96
C GLN A 113 -6.86 0.85 -4.49
N THR A 114 -5.92 0.71 -3.54
CA THR A 114 -5.14 1.86 -3.04
C THR A 114 -4.23 2.44 -4.13
N ALA A 115 -3.69 1.58 -5.01
CA ALA A 115 -2.87 2.01 -6.13
C ALA A 115 -3.69 2.75 -7.20
N HIS A 116 -4.89 2.23 -7.52
CA HIS A 116 -5.76 2.89 -8.50
C HIS A 116 -6.32 4.22 -7.97
N GLN A 117 -6.69 4.30 -6.68
CA GLN A 117 -7.09 5.55 -6.03
C GLN A 117 -5.95 6.58 -6.01
N TYR A 118 -4.72 6.13 -5.77
CA TYR A 118 -3.54 6.99 -5.84
C TYR A 118 -3.34 7.55 -7.25
N ILE A 119 -3.36 6.71 -8.29
CA ILE A 119 -3.19 7.16 -9.68
C ILE A 119 -4.35 8.06 -10.12
N HIS A 120 -5.58 7.79 -9.71
CA HIS A 120 -6.71 8.68 -9.96
C HIS A 120 -6.48 10.06 -9.34
N ALA A 121 -6.12 10.10 -8.06
CA ALA A 121 -5.89 11.37 -7.37
C ALA A 121 -4.71 12.16 -7.96
N VAL A 122 -3.64 11.49 -8.37
CA VAL A 122 -2.52 12.11 -9.11
C VAL A 122 -2.98 12.62 -10.48
N SER A 123 -3.79 11.85 -11.19
CA SER A 123 -4.35 12.26 -12.50
C SER A 123 -5.20 13.53 -12.37
N ASP A 124 -6.00 13.63 -11.31
CA ASP A 124 -6.77 14.83 -11.00
C ASP A 124 -5.87 16.05 -10.71
N ASP A 125 -4.76 15.84 -9.98
CA ASP A 125 -3.79 16.93 -9.70
C ASP A 125 -3.01 17.37 -10.95
N LEU A 126 -2.84 16.46 -11.91
CA LEU A 126 -2.26 16.76 -13.23
C LEU A 126 -3.28 17.38 -14.20
N GLY A 127 -4.54 17.56 -13.79
CA GLY A 127 -5.60 18.10 -14.65
C GLY A 127 -6.04 17.16 -15.78
N MET A 128 -5.82 15.87 -15.62
CA MET A 128 -6.21 14.84 -16.59
C MET A 128 -7.70 14.49 -16.46
N LYS A 129 -8.23 13.79 -17.43
CA LYS A 129 -9.60 13.26 -17.46
C LYS A 129 -9.56 11.76 -17.21
N TYR A 130 -9.70 11.35 -15.94
CA TYR A 130 -9.58 9.96 -15.54
C TYR A 130 -10.89 9.20 -15.78
N LEU A 131 -10.88 8.25 -16.72
CA LEU A 131 -12.07 7.47 -17.13
C LEU A 131 -12.30 6.21 -16.28
N GLY A 132 -11.27 5.73 -15.58
CA GLY A 132 -11.39 4.55 -14.73
C GLY A 132 -10.17 3.63 -14.77
N PHE A 133 -10.35 2.40 -14.29
CA PHE A 133 -9.24 1.46 -14.20
C PHE A 133 -9.65 0.03 -14.55
N PHE A 134 -8.63 -0.76 -14.91
CA PHE A 134 -8.74 -2.21 -15.06
C PHE A 134 -7.71 -2.88 -14.13
N SER A 135 -8.19 -3.58 -13.12
CA SER A 135 -7.35 -4.40 -12.26
C SER A 135 -7.46 -5.86 -12.66
N ALA A 136 -6.34 -6.42 -13.12
CA ALA A 136 -6.27 -7.80 -13.60
C ALA A 136 -5.53 -8.70 -12.60
N GLU A 137 -6.02 -9.92 -12.41
CA GLU A 137 -5.18 -10.97 -11.85
C GLU A 137 -4.10 -11.35 -12.85
N MET A 138 -2.92 -11.70 -12.38
CA MET A 138 -1.74 -11.92 -13.26
C MET A 138 -1.98 -12.92 -14.40
N GLN A 139 -2.94 -13.85 -14.28
CA GLN A 139 -3.22 -14.88 -15.26
C GLN A 139 -4.53 -14.69 -16.02
N ASP A 140 -5.26 -13.60 -15.78
CA ASP A 140 -6.55 -13.34 -16.41
C ASP A 140 -6.46 -13.30 -17.95
N LEU A 141 -5.34 -12.86 -18.49
CA LEU A 141 -5.11 -12.87 -19.94
C LEU A 141 -5.19 -14.27 -20.55
N LEU A 142 -5.02 -15.35 -19.77
CA LEU A 142 -5.20 -16.72 -20.23
C LEU A 142 -6.67 -17.14 -20.32
N SER A 143 -7.58 -16.46 -19.62
CA SER A 143 -9.02 -16.71 -19.62
C SER A 143 -9.71 -15.97 -20.78
N SER A 144 -10.52 -16.70 -21.57
CA SER A 144 -11.31 -16.06 -22.63
C SER A 144 -12.36 -15.09 -22.10
N LEU A 145 -12.90 -15.33 -20.91
CA LEU A 145 -13.85 -14.45 -20.25
C LEU A 145 -13.19 -13.13 -19.86
N GLU A 146 -12.01 -13.19 -19.22
CA GLU A 146 -11.30 -12.03 -18.74
C GLU A 146 -10.73 -11.20 -19.91
N ARG A 147 -10.27 -11.86 -20.99
CA ARG A 147 -9.92 -11.12 -22.22
C ARG A 147 -11.09 -10.33 -22.77
N LYS A 148 -12.30 -10.89 -22.80
CA LYS A 148 -13.51 -10.16 -23.24
C LYS A 148 -13.86 -8.99 -22.33
N ARG A 149 -13.62 -9.09 -21.02
CA ARG A 149 -13.79 -7.98 -20.09
C ARG A 149 -12.80 -6.86 -20.38
N LEU A 150 -11.53 -7.21 -20.59
CA LEU A 150 -10.50 -6.26 -20.98
C LEU A 150 -10.82 -5.56 -22.31
N GLU A 151 -11.24 -6.32 -23.34
CA GLU A 151 -11.64 -5.78 -24.64
C GLU A 151 -12.81 -4.80 -24.49
N LYS A 152 -13.84 -5.14 -23.71
CA LYS A 152 -14.99 -4.26 -23.47
C LYS A 152 -14.59 -2.98 -22.72
N PHE A 153 -13.74 -3.10 -21.72
CA PHE A 153 -13.20 -1.95 -21.00
C PHE A 153 -12.46 -1.02 -21.98
N ALA A 154 -11.54 -1.58 -22.79
CA ALA A 154 -10.79 -0.80 -23.77
C ALA A 154 -11.70 -0.12 -24.79
N SER A 155 -12.67 -0.87 -25.39
CA SER A 155 -13.63 -0.29 -26.33
C SER A 155 -14.42 0.86 -25.74
N LEU A 156 -14.83 0.75 -24.45
CA LEU A 156 -15.59 1.79 -23.77
C LEU A 156 -14.74 3.06 -23.62
N VAL A 157 -13.55 2.95 -23.01
CA VAL A 157 -12.72 4.12 -22.74
C VAL A 157 -12.15 4.77 -24.00
N PHE A 158 -11.96 4.00 -25.06
CA PHE A 158 -11.57 4.56 -26.37
C PHE A 158 -12.71 5.36 -27.00
N ALA A 159 -13.94 4.84 -26.97
CA ALA A 159 -15.11 5.57 -27.46
C ALA A 159 -15.35 6.85 -26.66
N GLU A 160 -15.28 6.80 -25.31
CA GLU A 160 -15.42 7.97 -24.45
C GLU A 160 -14.36 9.04 -24.74
N THR A 161 -13.13 8.64 -25.06
CA THR A 161 -12.05 9.56 -25.44
C THR A 161 -12.31 10.20 -26.81
N GLU A 162 -12.74 9.42 -27.82
CA GLU A 162 -13.05 9.91 -29.15
C GLU A 162 -14.26 10.85 -29.17
N GLU A 163 -15.27 10.53 -28.37
CA GLU A 163 -16.46 11.35 -28.17
C GLU A 163 -16.22 12.59 -27.29
N LYS A 164 -15.02 12.69 -26.70
CA LYS A 164 -14.62 13.77 -25.77
C LYS A 164 -15.58 13.93 -24.60
N MET A 165 -16.00 12.80 -24.01
CA MET A 165 -16.93 12.78 -22.88
C MET A 165 -16.43 13.64 -21.71
N PRO A 166 -17.28 14.44 -21.08
CA PRO A 166 -16.91 15.24 -19.92
C PRO A 166 -16.60 14.31 -18.73
N VAL A 167 -15.51 14.61 -18.01
CA VAL A 167 -15.10 13.88 -16.78
C VAL A 167 -15.05 14.87 -15.65
N GLN A 168 -15.71 14.52 -14.54
CA GLN A 168 -15.67 15.31 -13.32
C GLN A 168 -14.41 14.95 -12.52
N ARG A 169 -13.71 15.96 -12.01
CA ARG A 169 -12.67 15.78 -11.01
C ARG A 169 -13.28 15.26 -9.69
N GLU A 170 -12.77 14.17 -9.15
CA GLU A 170 -13.26 13.56 -7.92
C GLU A 170 -12.40 13.90 -6.70
N ASN A 171 -11.09 14.11 -6.91
CA ASN A 171 -10.15 14.41 -5.85
C ASN A 171 -9.84 15.91 -5.79
N PRO A 172 -10.35 16.66 -4.78
CA PRO A 172 -10.05 18.09 -4.65
C PRO A 172 -8.55 18.31 -4.37
N PRO A 173 -8.01 19.51 -4.63
CA PRO A 173 -6.68 19.90 -4.22
C PRO A 173 -6.49 19.68 -2.72
N LEU A 174 -5.30 19.19 -2.34
CA LEU A 174 -5.00 19.01 -0.91
C LEU A 174 -4.86 20.36 -0.21
N ALA A 175 -5.52 20.49 0.93
CA ALA A 175 -5.31 21.62 1.82
C ALA A 175 -4.14 21.32 2.76
N ALA A 176 -3.07 22.12 2.64
CA ALA A 176 -1.93 22.02 3.54
C ALA A 176 -2.28 22.45 4.98
N SER A 177 -1.45 22.02 5.95
CA SER A 177 -1.50 22.56 7.32
C SER A 177 -1.38 24.08 7.33
N GLY A 178 -2.27 24.74 8.07
CA GLY A 178 -2.35 26.20 8.11
C GLY A 178 -1.32 26.86 9.04
N PHE A 179 -0.40 26.11 9.67
CA PHE A 179 0.54 26.66 10.64
C PHE A 179 1.94 26.04 10.56
N LEU A 180 2.93 26.83 10.97
CA LEU A 180 4.27 26.33 11.24
C LEU A 180 4.29 25.78 12.66
N TYR A 181 4.62 24.50 12.81
CA TYR A 181 4.65 23.86 14.10
C TYR A 181 5.90 24.24 14.89
N VAL A 182 5.68 24.90 16.03
CA VAL A 182 6.70 25.19 17.04
C VAL A 182 6.28 24.45 18.31
N PRO A 183 7.03 23.41 18.74
CA PRO A 183 6.70 22.65 19.93
C PRO A 183 6.66 23.53 21.18
N GLY A 184 5.62 23.35 22.00
CA GLY A 184 5.53 23.95 23.32
C GLY A 184 6.43 23.23 24.36
N PRO A 185 6.36 23.62 25.64
CA PRO A 185 7.07 22.95 26.71
C PRO A 185 6.78 21.43 26.72
N GLY A 186 7.83 20.62 26.85
CA GLY A 186 7.70 19.15 26.92
C GLY A 186 7.00 18.70 28.20
N GLN A 187 6.25 17.61 28.10
CA GLN A 187 5.77 16.88 29.30
C GLN A 187 6.90 16.02 29.86
N ILE A 188 6.65 15.40 31.02
CA ILE A 188 7.59 14.43 31.60
C ILE A 188 7.71 13.27 30.62
N PRO A 189 8.93 12.94 30.13
CA PRO A 189 9.14 11.87 29.19
C PRO A 189 8.67 10.52 29.70
N VAL A 190 8.11 9.71 28.83
CA VAL A 190 7.61 8.37 29.15
C VAL A 190 8.79 7.43 29.33
N ASN A 191 8.80 6.70 30.42
CA ASN A 191 9.84 5.70 30.69
C ASN A 191 9.70 4.50 29.75
N THR A 192 10.72 4.25 28.95
CA THR A 192 10.78 3.12 28.00
C THR A 192 11.29 1.82 28.64
N GLY A 193 11.89 1.89 29.86
CA GLY A 193 12.60 0.75 30.46
C GLY A 193 13.74 0.29 29.54
N SER A 194 13.78 -1.01 29.24
CA SER A 194 14.79 -1.61 28.35
C SER A 194 14.38 -1.62 26.87
N LYS A 195 13.20 -1.09 26.52
CA LYS A 195 12.68 -1.14 25.15
C LYS A 195 13.50 -0.29 24.20
N LYS A 196 13.76 -0.85 23.02
CA LYS A 196 14.39 -0.14 21.92
C LYS A 196 13.33 0.65 21.15
N VAL A 197 13.57 1.96 21.01
CA VAL A 197 12.75 2.87 20.22
C VAL A 197 13.55 3.33 19.02
N VAL A 198 13.00 3.16 17.83
CA VAL A 198 13.61 3.60 16.58
C VAL A 198 12.66 4.55 15.86
N ILE A 199 13.17 5.68 15.43
CA ILE A 199 12.49 6.60 14.53
C ILE A 199 13.11 6.47 13.15
N VAL A 200 12.30 6.13 12.15
CA VAL A 200 12.69 6.14 10.74
C VAL A 200 12.12 7.40 10.12
N THR A 201 12.92 8.15 9.37
CA THR A 201 12.48 9.36 8.67
C THR A 201 13.13 9.46 7.28
N ASP A 202 12.56 10.27 6.41
CA ASP A 202 13.15 10.67 5.13
C ASP A 202 13.37 12.18 5.06
N SER A 203 13.48 12.84 6.20
CA SER A 203 13.62 14.28 6.29
C SER A 203 14.82 14.78 5.46
N ASP A 204 14.55 15.77 4.61
CA ASP A 204 15.58 16.49 3.81
C ASP A 204 15.68 17.97 4.19
N GLY A 205 15.10 18.35 5.32
CA GLY A 205 15.06 19.72 5.82
C GLY A 205 14.01 20.63 5.18
N ARG A 206 13.30 20.19 4.15
CA ARG A 206 12.30 21.01 3.45
C ARG A 206 10.94 21.06 4.15
N SER A 207 10.66 20.11 5.05
CA SER A 207 9.45 20.10 5.86
C SER A 207 9.77 20.45 7.32
N PRO A 208 9.65 21.72 7.73
CA PRO A 208 9.96 22.13 9.10
C PRO A 208 9.03 21.50 10.12
N ASN A 209 7.76 21.27 9.77
CA ASN A 209 6.81 20.59 10.65
C ASN A 209 7.24 19.15 10.92
N LEU A 210 7.68 18.40 9.88
CA LEU A 210 8.17 17.02 10.06
C LEU A 210 9.36 16.98 11.02
N ALA A 211 10.33 17.88 10.86
CA ALA A 211 11.51 17.95 11.72
C ALA A 211 11.10 18.23 13.18
N ALA A 212 10.26 19.23 13.41
CA ALA A 212 9.78 19.61 14.74
C ALA A 212 8.92 18.49 15.40
N MET A 213 8.06 17.81 14.62
CA MET A 213 7.27 16.66 15.09
C MET A 213 8.17 15.48 15.46
N THR A 214 9.20 15.21 14.65
CA THR A 214 10.20 14.16 14.92
C THR A 214 10.99 14.45 16.18
N ASP A 215 11.41 15.68 16.39
CA ASP A 215 12.10 16.10 17.61
C ASP A 215 11.19 16.04 18.84
N ARG A 216 9.94 16.45 18.71
CA ARG A 216 8.96 16.36 19.80
C ARG A 216 8.73 14.92 20.23
N ILE A 217 8.44 14.00 19.30
CA ILE A 217 8.18 12.61 19.65
C ILE A 217 9.44 11.90 20.18
N ARG A 218 10.63 12.23 19.67
CA ARG A 218 11.89 11.73 20.22
C ARG A 218 12.04 12.11 21.70
N ASN A 219 11.80 13.39 22.02
CA ASN A 219 11.93 13.93 23.39
C ASN A 219 10.81 13.48 24.33
N ALA A 220 9.75 12.86 23.81
CA ALA A 220 8.69 12.28 24.62
C ALA A 220 9.08 10.94 25.27
N PHE A 221 10.24 10.36 24.95
CA PHE A 221 10.77 9.15 25.58
C PHE A 221 11.96 9.49 26.47
N SER A 222 12.06 8.86 27.65
CA SER A 222 13.17 9.06 28.58
C SER A 222 14.42 8.23 28.26
N GLY A 223 14.26 7.17 27.47
CA GLY A 223 15.35 6.28 27.03
C GLY A 223 16.01 6.74 25.73
N PRO A 224 17.08 6.05 25.31
CA PRO A 224 17.72 6.33 24.04
C PRO A 224 16.78 6.00 22.88
N VAL A 225 16.70 6.94 21.93
CA VAL A 225 15.95 6.80 20.69
C VAL A 225 16.93 6.87 19.52
N GLU A 226 16.99 5.82 18.73
CA GLU A 226 17.80 5.81 17.52
C GLU A 226 17.01 6.43 16.36
N ILE A 227 17.64 7.35 15.62
CA ILE A 227 17.02 7.96 14.43
C ILE A 227 17.75 7.45 13.19
N ILE A 228 16.99 6.97 12.23
CA ILE A 228 17.48 6.47 10.93
C ILE A 228 16.87 7.33 9.84
N ASN A 229 17.71 8.06 9.11
CA ASN A 229 17.28 8.80 7.94
C ASN A 229 17.47 7.94 6.68
N LEU A 230 16.37 7.61 6.01
CA LEU A 230 16.36 6.79 4.81
C LEU A 230 17.18 7.39 3.64
N ARG A 231 17.43 8.70 3.66
CA ARG A 231 18.25 9.38 2.65
C ARG A 231 19.74 9.21 2.87
N GLU A 232 20.13 8.81 4.07
CA GLU A 232 21.53 8.65 4.49
C GLU A 232 22.00 7.20 4.40
N ILE A 233 21.07 6.25 4.22
CA ILE A 233 21.42 4.83 4.06
C ILE A 233 21.68 4.48 2.59
N GLY A 234 22.68 3.62 2.36
CA GLY A 234 23.12 3.19 1.05
C GLY A 234 22.19 2.21 0.36
N MET A 235 20.95 2.60 0.04
CA MET A 235 20.03 1.78 -0.73
C MET A 235 20.43 1.74 -2.21
N ARG A 236 20.81 0.57 -2.74
CA ARG A 236 21.23 0.41 -4.15
C ARG A 236 20.10 0.60 -5.15
N GLY A 237 18.85 0.46 -4.77
CA GLY A 237 17.69 0.68 -5.63
C GLY A 237 16.40 0.15 -5.03
N GLY A 238 15.29 0.43 -5.74
CA GLY A 238 13.98 -0.09 -5.40
C GLY A 238 13.83 -1.59 -5.70
N CYS A 239 12.80 -2.20 -5.16
CA CYS A 239 12.48 -3.59 -5.43
C CYS A 239 12.27 -3.83 -6.93
N THR A 240 12.89 -4.89 -7.47
CA THR A 240 12.76 -5.30 -8.88
C THR A 240 11.69 -6.36 -9.11
N GLY A 241 11.04 -6.84 -8.03
CA GLY A 241 10.06 -7.93 -8.11
C GLY A 241 10.66 -9.26 -8.54
N CYS A 242 11.91 -9.53 -8.19
CA CYS A 242 12.58 -10.79 -8.53
C CYS A 242 12.03 -12.00 -7.76
N CYS A 243 11.31 -11.76 -6.65
CA CYS A 243 10.74 -12.77 -5.75
C CYS A 243 11.74 -13.75 -5.13
N GLN A 244 13.05 -13.48 -5.22
CA GLN A 244 14.07 -14.36 -4.65
C GLN A 244 13.92 -14.47 -3.13
N CYS A 245 13.51 -13.41 -2.48
CA CYS A 245 13.25 -13.39 -1.04
C CYS A 245 12.18 -14.40 -0.58
N GLY A 246 11.26 -14.78 -1.44
CA GLY A 246 10.27 -15.82 -1.13
C GLY A 246 10.87 -17.20 -0.84
N TYR A 247 12.11 -17.46 -1.25
CA TYR A 247 12.78 -18.72 -0.98
C TYR A 247 13.26 -18.85 0.48
N ASP A 248 13.92 -17.83 1.01
CA ASP A 248 14.64 -17.89 2.28
C ASP A 248 14.55 -16.61 3.14
N ASN A 249 13.65 -15.67 2.79
CA ASN A 249 13.48 -14.39 3.48
C ASN A 249 14.70 -13.46 3.34
N SER A 250 15.49 -13.59 2.27
CA SER A 250 16.66 -12.75 2.01
C SER A 250 16.50 -11.89 0.76
N CYS A 251 17.01 -10.64 0.78
CA CYS A 251 17.01 -9.76 -0.37
C CYS A 251 18.21 -10.04 -1.27
N ILE A 252 18.04 -9.91 -2.61
CA ILE A 252 19.16 -9.98 -3.56
C ILE A 252 20.16 -8.83 -3.41
N TYR A 253 19.71 -7.71 -2.85
CA TYR A 253 20.60 -6.60 -2.53
C TYR A 253 21.29 -6.85 -1.19
N ASN A 254 22.61 -6.85 -1.22
CA ASN A 254 23.43 -6.76 -0.02
C ASN A 254 23.85 -5.29 0.13
N ASP A 255 23.11 -4.54 0.90
CA ASP A 255 23.28 -3.11 1.12
C ASP A 255 22.81 -2.68 2.50
N ASP A 256 23.15 -1.49 2.95
CA ASP A 256 22.90 -0.96 4.30
C ASP A 256 21.43 -1.07 4.73
N TYR A 257 20.50 -1.10 3.77
CA TYR A 257 19.07 -1.25 4.07
C TYR A 257 18.75 -2.58 4.75
N VAL A 258 19.32 -3.68 4.25
CA VAL A 258 19.08 -5.02 4.81
C VAL A 258 19.63 -5.10 6.23
N ASP A 259 20.86 -4.61 6.43
CA ASP A 259 21.53 -4.62 7.72
C ASP A 259 20.76 -3.76 8.74
N ILE A 260 20.38 -2.54 8.38
CA ILE A 260 19.58 -1.65 9.22
C ILE A 260 18.22 -2.29 9.57
N PHE A 261 17.56 -2.91 8.59
CA PHE A 261 16.29 -3.57 8.85
C PHE A 261 16.42 -4.71 9.87
N LEU A 262 17.41 -5.58 9.71
CA LEU A 262 17.60 -6.74 10.57
C LEU A 262 18.22 -6.39 11.93
N GLU A 263 19.15 -5.44 11.98
CA GLU A 263 19.90 -5.12 13.20
C GLU A 263 19.26 -4.01 14.05
N LYS A 264 18.44 -3.14 13.42
CA LYS A 264 17.85 -1.98 14.10
C LYS A 264 16.32 -2.07 14.20
N LEU A 265 15.62 -2.37 13.11
CA LEU A 265 14.16 -2.39 13.10
C LEU A 265 13.60 -3.70 13.68
N ALA A 266 14.15 -4.84 13.26
CA ALA A 266 13.67 -6.14 13.73
C ALA A 266 13.77 -6.33 15.24
N PRO A 267 14.83 -5.87 15.96
CA PRO A 267 14.90 -5.97 17.42
C PRO A 267 14.16 -4.83 18.16
N ALA A 268 13.67 -3.76 17.50
CA ALA A 268 12.98 -2.68 18.16
C ALA A 268 11.55 -3.07 18.56
N GLU A 269 11.10 -2.72 19.75
CA GLU A 269 9.72 -2.91 20.20
C GLU A 269 8.79 -1.79 19.73
N ILE A 270 9.34 -0.58 19.58
CA ILE A 270 8.60 0.61 19.13
C ILE A 270 9.31 1.19 17.91
N ILE A 271 8.56 1.34 16.82
CA ILE A 271 9.06 1.93 15.58
C ILE A 271 8.17 3.12 15.23
N ILE A 272 8.77 4.28 15.02
CA ILE A 272 8.07 5.48 14.56
C ILE A 272 8.50 5.78 13.14
N MET A 273 7.54 5.92 12.25
CA MET A 273 7.74 6.26 10.85
C MET A 273 7.31 7.70 10.64
N ALA A 274 8.29 8.60 10.48
CA ALA A 274 8.10 10.04 10.36
C ALA A 274 8.34 10.49 8.92
N GLY A 275 7.28 10.89 8.20
CA GLY A 275 7.35 11.28 6.79
C GLY A 275 6.46 12.46 6.44
N ALA A 276 6.77 13.15 5.33
CA ALA A 276 5.92 14.18 4.77
C ALA A 276 5.11 13.66 3.58
N VAL A 277 3.92 14.21 3.39
CA VAL A 277 3.10 13.95 2.20
C VAL A 277 3.75 14.58 0.97
N HIS A 278 3.96 13.80 -0.07
CA HIS A 278 4.41 14.20 -1.40
C HIS A 278 3.50 13.60 -2.46
N ASP A 279 2.87 14.44 -3.28
CA ASP A 279 2.07 13.98 -4.42
C ASP A 279 1.10 12.86 -4.03
N ARG A 280 0.23 13.12 -3.05
CA ARG A 280 -0.82 12.21 -2.58
C ARG A 280 -0.35 10.95 -1.84
N TYR A 281 0.95 10.79 -1.57
CA TYR A 281 1.53 9.67 -0.81
C TYR A 281 2.71 10.20 0.02
N LEU A 282 3.50 9.31 0.64
CA LEU A 282 4.82 9.64 1.16
C LEU A 282 5.83 9.71 -0.01
N SER A 283 7.08 10.12 0.25
CA SER A 283 8.10 10.20 -0.80
C SER A 283 8.39 8.84 -1.46
N SER A 284 9.02 8.88 -2.64
CA SER A 284 9.52 7.69 -3.32
C SER A 284 10.59 6.95 -2.50
N VAL A 285 11.28 7.62 -1.60
CA VAL A 285 12.24 7.02 -0.66
C VAL A 285 11.49 6.15 0.36
N TRP A 286 10.39 6.64 0.92
CA TRP A 286 9.48 5.83 1.75
C TRP A 286 8.89 4.66 0.97
N LYS A 287 8.47 4.91 -0.28
CA LYS A 287 7.95 3.82 -1.10
C LYS A 287 9.03 2.77 -1.38
N GLN A 288 10.28 3.17 -1.57
CA GLN A 288 11.41 2.25 -1.70
C GLN A 288 11.62 1.42 -0.42
N PHE A 289 11.50 2.05 0.74
CA PHE A 289 11.56 1.34 2.03
C PHE A 289 10.46 0.27 2.11
N PHE A 290 9.20 0.62 1.84
CA PHE A 290 8.09 -0.33 1.89
C PHE A 290 8.22 -1.45 0.85
N ASP A 291 8.58 -1.14 -0.40
CA ASP A 291 8.80 -2.17 -1.44
C ASP A 291 9.90 -3.15 -1.05
N ARG A 292 10.97 -2.61 -0.47
CA ARG A 292 12.13 -3.41 -0.06
C ARG A 292 11.84 -4.24 1.20
N SER A 293 10.95 -3.81 2.10
CA SER A 293 10.59 -4.56 3.30
C SER A 293 9.89 -5.91 2.98
N PHE A 294 9.48 -6.12 1.75
CA PHE A 294 8.90 -7.38 1.29
C PHE A 294 9.80 -8.58 1.59
N PHE A 295 11.13 -8.42 1.57
CA PHE A 295 12.07 -9.51 1.87
C PHE A 295 11.87 -10.08 3.28
N SER A 296 11.47 -9.27 4.25
CA SER A 296 11.30 -9.69 5.64
C SER A 296 9.83 -9.96 6.01
N GLY A 297 8.94 -9.95 5.02
CA GLY A 297 7.51 -10.25 5.18
C GLY A 297 7.14 -11.73 5.04
N HIS A 298 8.00 -12.52 4.38
CA HIS A 298 7.77 -13.96 4.16
C HIS A 298 7.84 -14.76 5.46
N ILE A 299 8.77 -14.38 6.34
CA ILE A 299 8.81 -14.78 7.76
C ILE A 299 8.73 -13.46 8.53
N PRO A 300 7.56 -13.10 9.11
CA PRO A 300 7.36 -11.78 9.69
C PRO A 300 8.36 -11.45 10.80
N SER A 301 9.18 -10.42 10.62
CA SER A 301 10.17 -9.98 11.60
C SER A 301 9.71 -8.81 12.47
N LEU A 302 8.59 -8.19 12.11
CA LEU A 302 8.01 -7.05 12.82
C LEU A 302 6.75 -7.41 13.63
N GLU A 303 6.41 -8.69 13.74
CA GLU A 303 5.19 -9.12 14.46
C GLU A 303 5.16 -8.62 15.91
N GLY A 304 3.99 -8.13 16.34
CA GLY A 304 3.75 -7.66 17.71
C GLY A 304 4.27 -6.26 18.05
N LYS A 305 4.97 -5.59 17.11
CA LYS A 305 5.55 -4.27 17.37
C LYS A 305 4.50 -3.16 17.45
N GLN A 306 4.87 -2.10 18.17
CA GLN A 306 4.07 -0.88 18.25
C GLN A 306 4.60 0.12 17.23
N ILE A 307 3.77 0.50 16.24
CA ILE A 307 4.16 1.39 15.15
C ILE A 307 3.43 2.72 15.26
N GLY A 308 4.18 3.81 15.26
CA GLY A 308 3.66 5.18 15.20
C GLY A 308 3.93 5.78 13.82
N PHE A 309 2.91 6.35 13.18
CA PHE A 309 3.07 7.16 11.97
C PHE A 309 2.93 8.63 12.35
N VAL A 310 4.00 9.39 12.14
CA VAL A 310 4.06 10.84 12.33
C VAL A 310 4.14 11.48 10.95
N ILE A 311 3.04 12.07 10.49
CA ILE A 311 2.89 12.50 9.10
C ILE A 311 2.73 14.03 9.04
N SER A 312 3.67 14.68 8.38
CA SER A 312 3.50 16.09 8.02
C SER A 312 2.72 16.20 6.72
N GLY A 313 1.52 16.75 6.79
CA GLY A 313 0.59 16.90 5.67
C GLY A 313 -0.81 16.36 5.96
N PRO A 314 -1.74 16.54 5.02
CA PRO A 314 -3.18 16.32 5.21
C PRO A 314 -3.55 14.84 5.10
N LEU A 315 -3.15 14.03 6.08
CA LEU A 315 -3.38 12.57 6.10
C LEU A 315 -4.88 12.22 6.07
N GLY A 316 -5.74 13.04 6.69
CA GLY A 316 -7.20 12.84 6.69
C GLY A 316 -7.84 12.98 5.31
N GLN A 317 -7.17 13.68 4.39
CA GLN A 317 -7.61 13.87 3.00
C GLN A 317 -7.08 12.76 2.06
N LEU A 318 -6.32 11.80 2.58
CA LEU A 318 -5.63 10.75 1.81
C LEU A 318 -6.01 9.35 2.29
N PRO A 319 -7.26 8.90 2.07
CA PRO A 319 -7.73 7.61 2.54
C PRO A 319 -6.86 6.44 2.03
N HIS A 320 -6.45 6.47 0.75
CA HIS A 320 -5.59 5.43 0.16
C HIS A 320 -4.21 5.33 0.84
N LEU A 321 -3.61 6.45 1.27
CA LEU A 321 -2.36 6.44 2.04
C LEU A 321 -2.58 5.79 3.40
N LYS A 322 -3.63 6.20 4.11
CA LYS A 322 -3.95 5.66 5.44
C LYS A 322 -4.26 4.16 5.37
N GLU A 323 -5.01 3.73 4.35
CA GLU A 323 -5.31 2.32 4.09
C GLU A 323 -4.05 1.50 3.78
N ALA A 324 -3.15 2.01 2.94
CA ALA A 324 -1.90 1.34 2.62
C ALA A 324 -1.01 1.16 3.87
N LEU A 325 -0.89 2.20 4.71
CA LEU A 325 -0.12 2.12 5.95
C LEU A 325 -0.77 1.19 6.99
N ALA A 326 -2.09 1.24 7.13
CA ALA A 326 -2.85 0.34 7.99
C ALA A 326 -2.73 -1.12 7.50
N GLY A 327 -2.89 -1.36 6.21
CA GLY A 327 -2.74 -2.68 5.60
C GLY A 327 -1.32 -3.25 5.79
N TRP A 328 -0.29 -2.42 5.63
CA TRP A 328 1.09 -2.83 5.89
C TRP A 328 1.30 -3.28 7.34
N THR A 329 0.76 -2.53 8.32
CA THR A 329 0.88 -2.88 9.74
C THR A 329 0.06 -4.10 10.12
N GLU A 330 -1.18 -4.23 9.63
CA GLU A 330 -2.03 -5.38 9.94
C GLU A 330 -1.50 -6.70 9.34
N ASN A 331 -0.93 -6.65 8.12
CA ASN A 331 -0.27 -7.81 7.53
C ASN A 331 1.00 -8.21 8.31
N GLY A 332 1.70 -7.24 8.90
CA GLY A 332 2.81 -7.47 9.83
C GLY A 332 2.37 -7.83 11.25
N ARG A 333 1.07 -7.95 11.53
CA ARG A 333 0.48 -8.18 12.87
C ARG A 333 0.98 -7.18 13.92
N CYS A 334 1.12 -5.92 13.51
CA CYS A 334 1.55 -4.81 14.34
C CYS A 334 0.36 -3.95 14.78
N ARG A 335 0.54 -3.17 15.84
CA ARG A 335 -0.38 -2.09 16.18
C ARG A 335 0.08 -0.80 15.51
N ALA A 336 -0.85 -0.05 14.88
CA ALA A 336 -0.58 1.26 14.30
C ALA A 336 -1.25 2.40 15.07
N LEU A 337 -0.53 3.51 15.25
CA LEU A 337 -1.08 4.80 15.68
C LEU A 337 -0.69 5.86 14.65
N PHE A 338 -1.57 6.85 14.44
CA PHE A 338 -1.37 7.90 13.46
C PHE A 338 -1.51 9.27 14.11
N VAL A 339 -0.57 10.17 13.84
CA VAL A 339 -0.65 11.60 14.13
C VAL A 339 -0.20 12.37 12.91
N SER A 340 -0.96 13.40 12.53
CA SER A 340 -0.56 14.35 11.49
C SER A 340 -0.68 15.79 11.99
N ASP A 341 -0.04 16.72 11.30
CA ASP A 341 -0.17 18.16 11.55
C ASP A 341 -1.46 18.78 10.95
N GLU A 342 -2.40 17.94 10.52
CA GLU A 342 -3.76 18.33 10.12
C GLU A 342 -4.64 18.53 11.36
N VAL A 343 -4.27 19.52 12.20
CA VAL A 343 -4.92 19.85 13.47
C VAL A 343 -5.04 21.37 13.63
N GLY A 344 -5.75 21.81 14.67
CA GLY A 344 -6.05 23.23 14.90
C GLY A 344 -4.87 24.09 15.36
N GLY A 345 -3.70 23.49 15.68
CA GLY A 345 -2.52 24.26 16.08
C GLY A 345 -1.53 23.47 16.95
N ALA A 346 -0.41 24.12 17.28
CA ALA A 346 0.72 23.50 17.98
C ALA A 346 0.35 22.85 19.32
N PRO A 347 -0.47 23.47 20.23
CA PRO A 347 -0.80 22.83 21.50
C PRO A 347 -1.59 21.52 21.37
N GLU A 348 -2.39 21.41 20.31
CA GLU A 348 -3.14 20.19 20.03
C GLU A 348 -2.21 19.09 19.50
N LEU A 349 -1.31 19.44 18.58
CA LEU A 349 -0.31 18.53 18.03
C LEU A 349 0.64 18.00 19.12
N ASP A 350 1.09 18.88 20.04
CA ASP A 350 1.87 18.48 21.21
C ASP A 350 1.19 17.37 22.00
N ARG A 351 -0.09 17.57 22.35
CA ARG A 351 -0.88 16.58 23.09
C ARG A 351 -0.99 15.24 22.37
N PHE A 352 -1.16 15.26 21.05
CA PHE A 352 -1.28 14.03 20.28
C PHE A 352 0.04 13.29 20.15
N LEU A 353 1.15 13.98 19.95
CA LEU A 353 2.48 13.36 19.92
C LEU A 353 2.86 12.75 21.27
N ASP A 354 2.65 13.48 22.37
CA ASP A 354 2.90 12.98 23.71
C ASP A 354 2.00 11.77 24.06
N ALA A 355 0.72 11.84 23.68
CA ALA A 355 -0.20 10.72 23.86
C ALA A 355 0.17 9.51 23.01
N MET A 356 0.70 9.71 21.80
CA MET A 356 1.21 8.63 20.95
C MET A 356 2.37 7.92 21.64
N ALA A 357 3.37 8.65 22.14
CA ALA A 357 4.51 8.06 22.87
C ALA A 357 4.04 7.20 24.03
N LYS A 358 3.14 7.74 24.86
CA LYS A 358 2.58 7.00 26.00
C LYS A 358 1.85 5.73 25.58
N ARG A 359 1.01 5.80 24.55
CA ARG A 359 0.24 4.66 24.04
C ARG A 359 1.12 3.57 23.42
N LEU A 360 2.22 3.96 22.75
CA LEU A 360 3.18 3.02 22.17
C LEU A 360 3.89 2.24 23.28
N VAL A 361 4.36 2.91 24.34
CA VAL A 361 4.98 2.25 25.48
C VAL A 361 3.98 1.34 26.20
N GLN A 362 2.77 1.81 26.51
CA GLN A 362 1.73 0.99 27.14
C GLN A 362 1.35 -0.24 26.32
N GLY A 363 1.24 -0.09 24.98
CA GLY A 363 0.99 -1.21 24.07
C GLY A 363 2.11 -2.23 24.10
N SER A 364 3.36 -1.78 24.13
CA SER A 364 4.53 -2.63 24.23
C SER A 364 4.62 -3.34 25.61
N ASP A 365 4.31 -2.65 26.71
CA ASP A 365 4.28 -3.22 28.05
C ASP A 365 3.28 -4.37 28.19
N THR A 366 2.13 -4.25 27.52
CA THR A 366 1.05 -5.24 27.57
C THR A 366 1.16 -6.30 26.49
N GLY A 367 2.10 -6.16 25.53
CA GLY A 367 2.17 -7.00 24.34
C GLY A 367 0.90 -6.93 23.48
N TYR A 368 0.17 -5.79 23.53
CA TYR A 368 -1.10 -5.67 22.84
C TYR A 368 -0.93 -5.55 21.33
N THR A 369 -1.59 -6.46 20.60
CA THR A 369 -1.84 -6.38 19.15
C THR A 369 -3.33 -6.38 18.89
N PRO A 370 -3.85 -5.49 18.01
CA PRO A 370 -5.25 -5.49 17.67
C PRO A 370 -5.62 -6.73 16.86
N PRO A 371 -6.86 -7.24 16.97
CA PRO A 371 -7.34 -8.23 16.02
C PRO A 371 -7.34 -7.64 14.61
N PRO A 372 -7.07 -8.46 13.57
CA PRO A 372 -7.03 -7.97 12.21
C PRO A 372 -8.41 -7.55 11.73
N THR A 373 -8.47 -6.48 10.93
CA THR A 373 -9.65 -6.07 10.17
C THR A 373 -9.70 -6.79 8.81
N PHE A 374 -10.57 -6.34 7.90
CA PHE A 374 -10.59 -6.83 6.52
C PHE A 374 -9.20 -6.76 5.86
N TYR A 375 -8.41 -5.73 6.15
CA TYR A 375 -7.08 -5.54 5.55
C TYR A 375 -6.13 -6.69 5.90
N GLY A 376 -5.98 -7.00 7.17
CA GLY A 376 -5.13 -8.10 7.61
C GLY A 376 -5.66 -9.47 7.21
N VAL A 377 -6.97 -9.69 7.38
CA VAL A 377 -7.62 -10.97 7.02
C VAL A 377 -7.61 -11.19 5.51
N GLY A 378 -8.02 -10.19 4.72
CA GLY A 378 -8.10 -10.28 3.26
C GLY A 378 -6.73 -10.42 2.64
N GLY A 379 -5.76 -9.58 3.04
CA GLY A 379 -4.40 -9.64 2.54
C GLY A 379 -3.73 -10.97 2.83
N HIS A 380 -3.84 -11.47 4.07
CA HIS A 380 -3.31 -12.78 4.45
C HIS A 380 -3.93 -13.91 3.60
N LYS A 381 -5.25 -13.94 3.47
CA LYS A 381 -5.94 -15.03 2.74
C LYS A 381 -5.60 -15.03 1.25
N ILE A 382 -5.58 -13.87 0.60
CA ILE A 382 -5.23 -13.77 -0.82
C ILE A 382 -3.82 -14.32 -1.06
N PHE A 383 -2.86 -13.89 -0.26
CA PHE A 383 -1.46 -14.28 -0.42
C PHE A 383 -1.25 -15.77 -0.07
N ARG A 384 -1.85 -16.24 1.02
CA ARG A 384 -1.83 -17.64 1.45
C ARG A 384 -2.40 -18.57 0.39
N ASP A 385 -3.58 -18.24 -0.16
CA ASP A 385 -4.24 -19.07 -1.17
C ASP A 385 -3.47 -19.10 -2.48
N PHE A 386 -2.87 -17.97 -2.87
CA PHE A 386 -1.98 -17.86 -4.01
C PHE A 386 -0.73 -18.75 -3.85
N ILE A 387 -0.08 -18.71 -2.67
CA ILE A 387 1.08 -19.54 -2.38
C ILE A 387 0.71 -21.03 -2.41
N PHE A 388 -0.37 -21.41 -1.73
CA PHE A 388 -0.83 -22.80 -1.68
C PHE A 388 -1.14 -23.36 -3.07
N ALA A 389 -1.89 -22.60 -3.88
CA ALA A 389 -2.41 -23.07 -5.16
C ALA A 389 -1.37 -23.06 -6.29
N ARG A 390 -0.51 -22.01 -6.35
CA ARG A 390 0.27 -21.75 -7.56
C ARG A 390 1.75 -21.40 -7.34
N SER A 391 2.11 -20.87 -6.19
CA SER A 391 3.40 -20.19 -6.04
C SER A 391 4.30 -20.76 -4.94
N ARG A 392 4.00 -21.96 -4.43
CA ARG A 392 4.78 -22.63 -3.39
C ARG A 392 6.26 -22.79 -3.75
N MET A 393 6.58 -23.04 -5.03
CA MET A 393 7.95 -23.17 -5.49
C MET A 393 8.76 -21.88 -5.30
N VAL A 394 8.11 -20.72 -5.48
CA VAL A 394 8.74 -19.40 -5.36
C VAL A 394 8.75 -18.92 -3.91
N PHE A 395 7.64 -19.11 -3.19
CA PHE A 395 7.42 -18.61 -1.82
C PHE A 395 7.53 -19.73 -0.79
N GLN A 396 8.71 -20.37 -0.74
CA GLN A 396 8.96 -21.50 0.17
C GLN A 396 9.08 -21.08 1.63
N ALA A 397 9.60 -19.87 1.89
CA ALA A 397 9.69 -19.33 3.25
C ALA A 397 8.31 -19.14 3.85
N ASP A 398 7.39 -18.48 3.11
CA ASP A 398 5.99 -18.31 3.52
C ASP A 398 5.30 -19.64 3.74
N TYR A 399 5.46 -20.57 2.80
CA TYR A 399 4.79 -21.87 2.89
C TYR A 399 5.21 -22.62 4.16
N ARG A 400 6.52 -22.66 4.48
CA ARG A 400 7.02 -23.27 5.72
C ARG A 400 6.44 -22.55 6.94
N TYR A 401 6.54 -21.21 6.96
CA TYR A 401 5.99 -20.40 8.04
C TYR A 401 4.50 -20.66 8.27
N PHE A 402 3.70 -20.74 7.20
CA PHE A 402 2.26 -21.03 7.31
C PHE A 402 1.96 -22.44 7.82
N VAL A 403 2.77 -23.43 7.44
CA VAL A 403 2.65 -24.81 7.98
C VAL A 403 3.01 -24.84 9.46
N ASP A 404 4.13 -24.25 9.83
CA ASP A 404 4.67 -24.30 11.20
C ASP A 404 3.77 -23.55 12.21
N HIS A 405 3.00 -22.57 11.74
CA HIS A 405 2.09 -21.76 12.57
C HIS A 405 0.59 -22.10 12.37
N ASP A 406 0.26 -23.23 11.70
CA ASP A 406 -1.11 -23.69 11.40
C ASP A 406 -2.00 -22.60 10.76
N LEU A 407 -1.44 -21.81 9.83
CA LEU A 407 -2.12 -20.70 9.17
C LEU A 407 -2.93 -21.11 7.93
N PHE A 408 -2.86 -22.39 7.51
CA PHE A 408 -3.73 -22.93 6.48
C PHE A 408 -5.06 -23.38 7.10
N ASP A 409 -6.04 -22.48 7.13
CA ASP A 409 -7.36 -22.71 7.74
C ASP A 409 -8.43 -23.20 6.74
N PHE A 410 -8.00 -23.61 5.54
CA PHE A 410 -8.92 -24.12 4.51
C PHE A 410 -8.50 -25.53 4.03
N PRO A 411 -9.43 -26.36 3.57
CA PRO A 411 -10.89 -26.22 3.83
C PRO A 411 -11.14 -26.22 5.33
N HIS A 412 -12.09 -25.39 5.77
CA HIS A 412 -12.38 -25.31 7.21
C HIS A 412 -12.67 -26.70 7.80
N LYS A 413 -11.94 -27.05 8.86
CA LYS A 413 -12.01 -28.38 9.52
C LYS A 413 -13.22 -28.53 10.45
N GLU A 414 -14.24 -27.70 10.31
CA GLU A 414 -15.45 -27.74 11.16
C GLU A 414 -16.40 -28.87 10.77
N TYR A 415 -15.92 -30.10 10.81
CA TYR A 415 -16.67 -31.27 10.39
C TYR A 415 -17.97 -31.47 11.16
N LYS A 416 -18.01 -31.14 12.47
CA LYS A 416 -19.22 -31.21 13.31
C LYS A 416 -20.31 -30.28 12.81
N VAL A 417 -19.96 -29.03 12.49
CA VAL A 417 -20.86 -28.01 11.94
C VAL A 417 -21.38 -28.46 10.56
N ARG A 418 -20.49 -28.97 9.71
CA ARG A 418 -20.83 -29.47 8.37
C ARG A 418 -21.82 -30.64 8.44
N LEU A 419 -21.59 -31.62 9.35
CA LEU A 419 -22.49 -32.73 9.57
C LEU A 419 -23.84 -32.25 10.07
N MET A 420 -23.87 -31.37 11.06
CA MET A 420 -25.11 -30.77 11.58
C MET A 420 -25.86 -30.04 10.46
N ASN A 421 -25.16 -29.24 9.63
CA ASN A 421 -25.80 -28.58 8.51
C ASN A 421 -26.35 -29.55 7.47
N ALA A 422 -25.62 -30.63 7.16
CA ALA A 422 -26.13 -31.69 6.24
C ALA A 422 -27.47 -32.30 6.71
N ILE A 423 -27.65 -32.45 8.03
CA ILE A 423 -28.87 -32.93 8.62
C ILE A 423 -29.99 -31.85 8.65
N LEU A 424 -29.63 -30.63 9.01
CA LEU A 424 -30.62 -29.57 9.23
C LEU A 424 -31.11 -28.91 7.94
N ILE A 425 -30.23 -28.79 6.90
CA ILE A 425 -30.61 -28.13 5.65
C ILE A 425 -31.86 -28.75 4.99
N PRO A 426 -31.98 -30.08 4.85
CA PRO A 426 -33.21 -30.66 4.32
C PRO A 426 -34.49 -30.31 5.13
N LEU A 427 -34.36 -30.23 6.46
CA LEU A 427 -35.45 -29.86 7.35
C LEU A 427 -35.93 -28.42 7.16
N THR A 428 -35.07 -27.51 6.70
CA THR A 428 -35.49 -26.13 6.42
C THR A 428 -36.44 -25.99 5.22
N ARG A 429 -36.64 -27.06 4.44
CA ARG A 429 -37.68 -27.11 3.40
C ARG A 429 -39.09 -27.08 4.00
N VAL A 430 -39.24 -27.52 5.25
CA VAL A 430 -40.50 -27.42 6.00
C VAL A 430 -40.69 -26.01 6.52
N PRO A 431 -41.73 -25.25 6.10
CA PRO A 431 -41.90 -23.84 6.44
C PRO A 431 -41.94 -23.57 7.95
N ALA A 432 -42.59 -24.41 8.71
CA ALA A 432 -42.68 -24.27 10.16
C ALA A 432 -41.31 -24.42 10.86
N PHE A 433 -40.50 -25.39 10.42
CA PHE A 433 -39.13 -25.58 10.95
C PHE A 433 -38.25 -24.40 10.56
N ARG A 434 -38.29 -23.98 9.31
CA ARG A 434 -37.53 -22.79 8.82
C ARG A 434 -37.90 -21.54 9.62
N LYS A 435 -39.18 -21.28 9.84
CA LYS A 435 -39.64 -20.15 10.67
C LYS A 435 -39.05 -20.23 12.08
N LYS A 436 -39.07 -21.42 12.71
CA LYS A 436 -38.52 -21.62 14.06
C LYS A 436 -37.00 -21.33 14.10
N VAL A 437 -36.23 -21.81 13.11
CA VAL A 437 -34.78 -21.56 13.02
C VAL A 437 -34.52 -20.08 12.95
N PHE A 438 -35.15 -19.35 12.02
CA PHE A 438 -34.88 -17.92 11.84
C PHE A 438 -35.37 -17.05 12.99
N THR A 439 -36.53 -17.41 13.61
CA THR A 439 -37.03 -16.68 14.78
C THR A 439 -36.13 -16.90 16.01
N GLY A 440 -35.53 -18.10 16.13
CA GLY A 440 -34.60 -18.43 17.22
C GLY A 440 -33.15 -17.99 16.98
N MET A 441 -32.78 -17.50 15.77
CA MET A 441 -31.42 -17.27 15.36
C MET A 441 -30.61 -16.41 16.35
N LYS A 442 -31.17 -15.28 16.80
CA LYS A 442 -30.52 -14.40 17.78
C LYS A 442 -30.13 -15.09 19.09
N TYR A 443 -30.94 -16.01 19.55
CA TYR A 443 -30.68 -16.77 20.77
C TYR A 443 -29.61 -17.84 20.55
N HIS A 444 -29.63 -18.51 19.38
CA HIS A 444 -28.62 -19.50 19.03
C HIS A 444 -27.24 -18.85 18.81
N MET A 445 -27.18 -17.67 18.19
CA MET A 445 -25.92 -16.94 17.99
C MET A 445 -25.29 -16.50 19.31
N THR A 446 -26.09 -16.20 20.34
CA THR A 446 -25.57 -15.71 21.64
C THR A 446 -25.38 -16.83 22.67
N ALA A 447 -25.97 -18.00 22.45
CA ALA A 447 -25.93 -19.12 23.41
C ALA A 447 -24.52 -19.57 23.81
N PRO A 448 -23.52 -19.67 22.89
CA PRO A 448 -22.16 -20.07 23.24
C PRO A 448 -21.47 -19.12 24.24
N PHE A 449 -21.83 -17.83 24.21
CA PHE A 449 -21.20 -16.83 25.09
C PHE A 449 -21.70 -16.84 26.52
N ARG A 450 -22.82 -17.48 26.82
CA ARG A 450 -23.41 -17.52 28.18
C ARG A 450 -22.47 -18.15 29.20
N ALA A 451 -21.72 -19.18 28.80
CA ALA A 451 -20.76 -19.84 29.69
C ALA A 451 -19.57 -18.93 29.98
N VAL A 452 -19.08 -18.21 28.96
CA VAL A 452 -17.97 -17.26 29.09
C VAL A 452 -18.37 -16.10 30.01
N LEU A 453 -19.54 -15.50 29.76
CA LEU A 453 -20.04 -14.36 30.56
C LEU A 453 -20.36 -14.73 32.00
N LYS A 454 -20.68 -16.00 32.28
CA LYS A 454 -20.93 -16.46 33.65
C LYS A 454 -19.63 -16.59 34.46
N ASN A 455 -18.51 -16.80 33.80
CA ASN A 455 -17.20 -17.03 34.40
C ASN A 455 -16.26 -15.80 34.31
N ALA A 456 -16.70 -14.70 33.68
CA ALA A 456 -15.98 -13.41 33.62
C ALA A 456 -16.38 -12.52 34.81
#